data_7c0baac031419f608b40ebe800ec39d3
#
_entry.id   7c0baac031419f608b40ebe800ec39d3
#
_cell.length_a   1.000
_cell.length_b   1.000
_cell.length_c   1.000
_cell.angle_alpha   90.00
_cell.angle_beta   90.00
_cell.angle_gamma   90.00
#
_symmetry.space_group_name_H-M   'P 1'
#
loop_
_entity.id
_entity.type
_entity.pdbx_description
1 polymer ?
#
loop_
_entity_poly.entity_id
_entity_poly.type
_entity_poly.pdbx_seq_one_letter_code
_entity_poly.pdbx_strand_id
1 'polypeptide(L)'
;MANSFINKKADLTTTNLTTLYTVPSFKTAVVKSILVSEDAGSGANITVTLVDASSNIFSLFKSKAISSNATTELLTQPLVMEASEALKVQASDANELHVVASILEIEPREVTT
;
A
#
# COMPACT_ATOMS: atom_id res chain seq x y z
N MET A 1 17.20 -11.31 -14.73
CA MET A 1 16.35 -10.95 -13.57
C MET A 1 16.68 -9.56 -13.12
N ALA A 2 15.69 -8.76 -12.88
CA ALA A 2 15.90 -7.40 -12.38
C ALA A 2 15.06 -7.19 -11.13
N ASN A 3 15.67 -6.61 -10.10
CA ASN A 3 14.97 -6.19 -8.92
C ASN A 3 14.96 -4.67 -8.90
N SER A 4 13.83 -4.10 -8.55
CA SER A 4 13.68 -2.65 -8.50
C SER A 4 13.10 -2.23 -7.16
N PHE A 5 13.77 -1.31 -6.49
CA PHE A 5 13.20 -0.65 -5.32
C PHE A 5 12.43 0.57 -5.81
N ILE A 6 11.14 0.61 -5.47
CA ILE A 6 10.26 1.70 -5.86
C ILE A 6 9.48 2.20 -4.65
N ASN A 7 8.89 3.37 -4.76
CA ASN A 7 7.86 3.79 -3.84
C ASN A 7 6.56 4.05 -4.59
N LYS A 8 5.46 3.86 -3.90
CA LYS A 8 4.13 4.28 -4.34
C LYS A 8 3.54 5.16 -3.27
N LYS A 9 2.94 6.25 -3.68
CA LYS A 9 2.43 7.23 -2.74
C LYS A 9 1.09 7.75 -3.19
N ALA A 10 0.28 8.15 -2.23
CA ALA A 10 -1.03 8.71 -2.47
C ALA A 10 -1.29 9.86 -1.49
N ASP A 11 -1.79 10.94 -2.03
CA ASP A 11 -2.36 12.03 -1.25
C ASP A 11 -3.86 11.77 -1.21
N LEU A 12 -4.38 11.40 -0.03
CA LEU A 12 -5.78 11.02 0.09
C LEU A 12 -6.66 12.26 0.21
N THR A 13 -6.97 12.84 -0.95
CA THR A 13 -7.78 14.06 -1.03
C THR A 13 -9.27 13.79 -0.90
N THR A 14 -9.68 12.53 -0.96
CA THR A 14 -11.08 12.12 -0.79
C THR A 14 -11.17 10.95 0.18
N THR A 15 -12.39 10.55 0.51
CA THR A 15 -12.64 9.37 1.32
C THR A 15 -12.91 8.13 0.46
N ASN A 16 -12.67 8.21 -0.83
CA ASN A 16 -12.88 7.09 -1.75
C ASN A 16 -11.75 6.07 -1.64
N LEU A 17 -12.09 4.82 -1.91
CA LEU A 17 -11.10 3.75 -1.99
C LEU A 17 -10.14 4.03 -3.16
N THR A 18 -8.85 4.04 -2.88
CA THR A 18 -7.82 4.41 -3.84
C THR A 18 -6.86 3.25 -4.02
N THR A 19 -6.54 2.90 -5.27
CA THR A 19 -5.51 1.90 -5.54
C THR A 19 -4.15 2.56 -5.39
N LEU A 20 -3.38 2.07 -4.41
CA LEU A 20 -2.03 2.56 -4.18
C LEU A 20 -1.04 1.89 -5.13
N TYR A 21 -1.19 0.58 -5.34
CA TYR A 21 -0.23 -0.19 -6.10
C TYR A 21 -0.89 -1.47 -6.62
N THR A 22 -0.60 -1.80 -7.86
CA THR A 22 -0.96 -3.09 -8.45
C THR A 22 0.32 -3.77 -8.93
N VAL A 23 0.53 -5.01 -8.51
CA VAL A 23 1.72 -5.75 -8.93
C VAL A 23 1.62 -6.05 -10.42
N PRO A 24 2.63 -5.66 -11.21
CA PRO A 24 2.61 -5.96 -12.65
C PRO A 24 2.55 -7.46 -12.92
N SER A 25 2.03 -7.80 -14.11
CA SER A 25 2.02 -9.20 -14.58
C SER A 25 3.44 -9.75 -14.57
N PHE A 26 3.58 -11.00 -14.17
CA PHE A 26 4.86 -11.71 -14.15
C PHE A 26 5.85 -11.19 -13.12
N LYS A 27 5.44 -10.33 -12.19
CA LYS A 27 6.31 -9.89 -11.09
C LYS A 27 5.75 -10.35 -9.76
N THR A 28 6.64 -10.36 -8.77
CA THR A 28 6.31 -10.50 -7.36
C THR A 28 6.79 -9.25 -6.66
N ALA A 29 6.05 -8.78 -5.70
CA ALA A 29 6.44 -7.60 -4.94
C ALA A 29 6.56 -7.92 -3.46
N VAL A 30 7.53 -7.27 -2.81
CA VAL A 30 7.64 -7.29 -1.36
C VAL A 30 7.43 -5.85 -0.89
N VAL A 31 6.35 -5.62 -0.17
CA VAL A 31 6.08 -4.31 0.44
C VAL A 31 6.84 -4.27 1.74
N LYS A 32 7.84 -3.42 1.81
CA LYS A 32 8.75 -3.34 2.96
C LYS A 32 8.21 -2.41 4.04
N SER A 33 7.41 -1.42 3.64
CA SER A 33 6.96 -0.38 4.55
C SER A 33 5.71 0.27 3.97
N ILE A 34 4.75 0.59 4.83
CA ILE A 34 3.61 1.45 4.50
C ILE A 34 3.57 2.54 5.57
N LEU A 35 4.03 3.73 5.21
CA LEU A 35 4.00 4.88 6.11
C LEU A 35 2.75 5.68 5.85
N VAL A 36 2.02 6.00 6.91
CA VAL A 36 0.85 6.86 6.82
C VAL A 36 1.09 8.06 7.72
N SER A 37 1.02 9.25 7.16
CA SER A 37 1.20 10.48 7.92
C SER A 37 -0.08 11.29 7.92
N GLU A 38 -0.38 11.90 9.07
CA GLU A 38 -1.49 12.82 9.24
C GLU A 38 -0.89 14.21 9.47
N ASP A 39 -1.18 15.15 8.61
CA ASP A 39 -0.58 16.50 8.68
C ASP A 39 -1.61 17.62 8.79
N ALA A 40 -2.87 17.29 8.99
CA ALA A 40 -3.91 18.30 9.18
C ALA A 40 -4.13 18.68 10.65
N GLY A 41 -3.58 17.87 11.56
CA GLY A 41 -3.66 18.16 12.98
C GLY A 41 -4.92 17.69 13.69
N SER A 42 -5.79 16.91 13.03
CA SER A 42 -7.07 16.48 13.61
C SER A 42 -7.19 14.98 13.80
N GLY A 43 -6.25 14.20 13.25
CA GLY A 43 -6.33 12.75 13.31
C GLY A 43 -7.33 12.19 12.31
N ALA A 44 -7.06 10.98 11.82
CA ALA A 44 -7.93 10.29 10.89
C ALA A 44 -7.65 8.79 10.96
N ASN A 45 -8.50 7.99 10.33
CA ASN A 45 -8.31 6.54 10.28
C ASN A 45 -7.97 6.11 8.86
N ILE A 46 -7.12 5.10 8.76
CA ILE A 46 -6.74 4.50 7.47
C ILE A 46 -7.26 3.06 7.41
N THR A 47 -7.76 2.67 6.25
CA THR A 47 -8.09 1.29 5.94
C THR A 47 -7.20 0.85 4.78
N VAL A 48 -6.55 -0.29 4.92
CA VAL A 48 -5.69 -0.86 3.90
C VAL A 48 -6.20 -2.26 3.57
N THR A 49 -6.43 -2.51 2.29
CA THR A 49 -6.92 -3.80 1.81
C THR A 49 -6.01 -4.35 0.73
N LEU A 50 -5.88 -5.67 0.71
CA LEU A 50 -5.26 -6.41 -0.38
C LEU A 50 -6.36 -7.04 -1.19
N VAL A 51 -6.36 -6.82 -2.50
CA VAL A 51 -7.31 -7.45 -3.42
C VAL A 51 -6.52 -8.39 -4.30
N ASP A 52 -6.85 -9.67 -4.28
CA ASP A 52 -6.12 -10.65 -5.08
C ASP A 52 -6.55 -10.63 -6.54
N ALA A 53 -5.88 -11.44 -7.37
CA ALA A 53 -6.15 -11.47 -8.81
C ALA A 53 -7.57 -11.94 -9.15
N SER A 54 -8.24 -12.60 -8.22
CA SER A 54 -9.64 -13.05 -8.38
C SER A 54 -10.64 -12.10 -7.74
N SER A 55 -10.20 -10.90 -7.37
CA SER A 55 -11.02 -9.85 -6.76
C SER A 55 -11.52 -10.18 -5.36
N ASN A 56 -10.87 -11.10 -4.67
CA ASN A 56 -11.15 -11.33 -3.24
C ASN A 56 -10.46 -10.25 -2.41
N ILE A 57 -11.18 -9.75 -1.42
CA ILE A 57 -10.75 -8.60 -0.61
C ILE A 57 -10.31 -9.08 0.77
N PHE A 58 -9.10 -8.69 1.15
CA PHE A 58 -8.54 -9.01 2.47
C PHE A 58 -8.21 -7.71 3.19
N SER A 59 -8.90 -7.44 4.29
CA SER A 59 -8.62 -6.26 5.11
C SER A 59 -7.35 -6.49 5.92
N LEU A 60 -6.35 -5.66 5.70
CA LEU A 60 -5.11 -5.72 6.46
C LEU A 60 -5.18 -4.81 7.68
N PHE A 61 -5.68 -3.60 7.49
CA PHE A 61 -5.90 -2.63 8.56
C PHE A 61 -7.26 -2.00 8.32
N LYS A 62 -8.17 -2.17 9.28
CA LYS A 62 -9.51 -1.61 9.16
C LYS A 62 -9.65 -0.47 10.15
N SER A 63 -9.84 0.74 9.61
CA SER A 63 -10.04 1.94 10.42
C SER A 63 -8.94 2.13 11.48
N LYS A 64 -7.69 1.93 11.08
CA LYS A 64 -6.55 2.12 11.96
C LYS A 64 -6.36 3.61 12.26
N ALA A 65 -6.37 3.97 13.52
CA ALA A 65 -6.24 5.37 13.93
C ALA A 65 -4.81 5.89 13.68
N ILE A 66 -4.73 7.05 13.05
CA ILE A 66 -3.47 7.78 12.86
C ILE A 66 -3.60 9.07 13.67
N SER A 67 -2.71 9.24 14.63
CA SER A 67 -2.75 10.40 15.53
C SER A 67 -2.43 11.69 14.78
N SER A 68 -2.92 12.82 15.29
CA SER A 68 -2.68 14.09 14.65
C SER A 68 -1.20 14.41 14.58
N ASN A 69 -0.76 14.90 13.42
CA ASN A 69 0.63 15.27 13.12
C ASN A 69 1.62 14.14 13.33
N ALA A 70 1.17 12.88 13.22
CA ALA A 70 2.02 11.71 13.41
C ALA A 70 2.20 10.94 12.11
N THR A 71 3.32 10.23 12.03
CA THR A 71 3.57 9.27 10.96
C THR A 71 3.65 7.88 11.59
N THR A 72 2.92 6.94 11.03
CA THR A 72 2.83 5.59 11.56
C THR A 72 3.29 4.61 10.50
N GLU A 73 4.21 3.70 10.89
CA GLU A 73 4.54 2.55 10.06
C GLU A 73 3.53 1.45 10.35
N LEU A 74 2.79 1.05 9.34
CA LEU A 74 1.74 0.04 9.51
C LEU A 74 2.29 -1.38 9.57
N LEU A 75 3.34 -1.67 8.79
CA LEU A 75 3.85 -3.03 8.69
C LEU A 75 4.85 -3.33 9.77
N THR A 76 4.68 -4.47 10.45
CA THR A 76 5.69 -5.01 11.36
C THR A 76 6.57 -6.04 10.66
N GLN A 77 6.11 -6.56 9.55
CA GLN A 77 6.84 -7.53 8.72
C GLN A 77 6.56 -7.23 7.25
N PRO A 78 7.46 -7.65 6.35
CA PRO A 78 7.20 -7.45 4.92
C PRO A 78 5.94 -8.18 4.45
N LEU A 79 5.25 -7.56 3.51
CA LEU A 79 4.06 -8.12 2.89
C LEU A 79 4.41 -8.56 1.47
N VAL A 80 4.27 -9.84 1.18
CA VAL A 80 4.49 -10.38 -0.16
C VAL A 80 3.20 -10.26 -0.96
N MET A 81 3.30 -9.70 -2.17
CA MET A 81 2.18 -9.61 -3.09
C MET A 81 2.53 -10.34 -4.38
N GLU A 82 1.57 -11.08 -4.89
CA GLU A 82 1.73 -11.83 -6.14
C GLU A 82 1.24 -11.00 -7.32
N ALA A 83 1.53 -11.48 -8.54
CA ALA A 83 1.17 -10.76 -9.76
C ALA A 83 -0.33 -10.43 -9.80
N SER A 84 -0.64 -9.23 -10.24
CA SER A 84 -2.01 -8.71 -10.41
C SER A 84 -2.75 -8.43 -9.11
N GLU A 85 -2.12 -8.63 -7.96
CA GLU A 85 -2.72 -8.22 -6.69
C GLU A 85 -2.61 -6.72 -6.50
N ALA A 86 -3.61 -6.12 -5.87
CA ALA A 86 -3.65 -4.67 -5.66
C ALA A 86 -3.69 -4.34 -4.18
N LEU A 87 -2.97 -3.30 -3.81
CA LEU A 87 -3.00 -2.73 -2.47
C LEU A 87 -3.83 -1.45 -2.54
N LYS A 88 -4.91 -1.40 -1.76
CA LYS A 88 -5.82 -0.27 -1.78
C LYS A 88 -5.88 0.39 -0.42
N VAL A 89 -6.07 1.69 -0.42
CA VAL A 89 -6.11 2.50 0.80
C VAL A 89 -7.33 3.40 0.78
N GLN A 90 -7.83 3.71 1.97
CA GLN A 90 -8.99 4.59 2.13
C GLN A 90 -8.86 5.37 3.42
N ALA A 91 -9.05 6.67 3.34
CA ALA A 91 -9.04 7.54 4.51
C ALA A 91 -10.45 7.76 5.02
N SER A 92 -10.58 7.94 6.34
CA SER A 92 -11.87 8.31 6.93
C SER A 92 -12.24 9.77 6.66
N ASP A 93 -11.23 10.63 6.46
CA ASP A 93 -11.43 12.07 6.25
C ASP A 93 -10.58 12.52 5.06
N ALA A 94 -11.12 13.46 4.30
CA ALA A 94 -10.44 13.99 3.13
C ALA A 94 -9.32 14.93 3.51
N ASN A 95 -8.24 14.94 2.73
CA ASN A 95 -7.13 15.89 2.84
C ASN A 95 -6.36 15.83 4.15
N GLU A 96 -6.33 14.68 4.82
CA GLU A 96 -5.62 14.54 6.09
C GLU A 96 -4.48 13.53 6.06
N LEU A 97 -4.56 12.53 5.19
CA LEU A 97 -3.60 11.42 5.19
C LEU A 97 -2.78 11.36 3.91
N HIS A 98 -1.50 11.09 4.08
CA HIS A 98 -0.58 10.76 3.00
C HIS A 98 -0.03 9.36 3.24
N VAL A 99 0.07 8.58 2.18
CA VAL A 99 0.55 7.20 2.26
C VAL A 99 1.75 7.04 1.36
N VAL A 100 2.82 6.44 1.88
CA VAL A 100 4.00 6.09 1.11
C VAL A 100 4.35 4.64 1.38
N ALA A 101 4.37 3.81 0.35
CA ALA A 101 4.81 2.43 0.45
C ALA A 101 6.15 2.26 -0.22
N SER A 102 7.06 1.56 0.45
CA SER A 102 8.37 1.18 -0.09
C SER A 102 8.29 -0.26 -0.54
N ILE A 103 8.61 -0.53 -1.79
CA ILE A 103 8.32 -1.80 -2.44
C ILE A 103 9.55 -2.28 -3.19
N LEU A 104 9.83 -3.58 -3.07
CA LEU A 104 10.79 -4.27 -3.91
C LEU A 104 10.02 -5.09 -4.93
N GLU A 105 10.18 -4.77 -6.21
CA GLU A 105 9.63 -5.58 -7.29
C GLU A 105 10.69 -6.56 -7.76
N ILE A 106 10.29 -7.81 -7.88
CA ILE A 106 11.15 -8.89 -8.31
C ILE A 106 10.61 -9.43 -9.63
N GLU A 107 11.44 -9.34 -10.66
CA GLU A 107 11.12 -9.88 -11.95
C GLU A 107 11.64 -11.31 -12.00
N PRO A 108 10.81 -12.29 -12.35
CA PRO A 108 11.28 -13.67 -12.39
C PRO A 108 12.40 -13.81 -13.42
N ARG A 109 13.32 -14.72 -13.11
CA ARG A 109 14.40 -15.01 -14.02
C ARG A 109 13.84 -15.62 -15.28
N GLU A 110 14.17 -15.02 -16.42
CA GLU A 110 13.82 -15.60 -17.70
C GLU A 110 14.71 -16.80 -17.98
N VAL A 111 14.08 -17.92 -18.22
CA VAL A 111 14.80 -19.15 -18.58
C VAL A 111 14.80 -19.26 -20.10
N THR A 112 15.98 -19.10 -20.69
CA THR A 112 16.15 -19.31 -22.11
C THR A 112 16.83 -20.67 -22.30
N THR A 113 16.25 -21.48 -23.13
CA THR A 113 16.83 -22.78 -23.45
C THR A 113 17.28 -22.81 -24.92
#